data_aa9c5d076f5b27fda8074aee2de3d928
#
_entry.id   aa9c5d076f5b27fda8074aee2de3d928
#
_cell.length_a   1.000
_cell.length_b   1.000
_cell.length_c   1.000
_cell.angle_alpha   90.00
_cell.angle_beta   90.00
_cell.angle_gamma   90.00
#
_symmetry.space_group_name_H-M   'P 1'
#
loop_
_entity.id
_entity.type
_entity.pdbx_description
1 polymer ?
#
loop_
_entity_poly.entity_id
_entity_poly.type
_entity_poly.pdbx_seq_one_letter_code
_entity_poly.pdbx_strand_id
1 'polypeptide(L)'
;MNNPTLLHHAVETMEVGSKSFATASKLFDAKTRRSVLMLYAWCRHCDDVIDDQQLGFPGEVPSAQTPQQRLANLERKTRQAYAGAQMHEPAFAAFQEVALGHDISPAYAFDHLEGFAMDVRGARYETLQDTLRYCYHVAGVVGLMMAQIMGVRDEAVLDRACDLGIAFQLTNIARDIVEDARVGRCYLPESWLEEAGLDRLHFADRAHRPALAGLARRLVSEAEPYYASASAGLAGLPLRSAWAIATAKEVYRRIGVKVYGAGETAWDRRQSTSKQEKLLLLARSEERRVGKE
;
A
#
# COMPACT_ATOMS: atom_id res chain seq x y z
N MET A 1 -3.90 -11.12 25.31
CA MET A 1 -5.14 -10.50 25.86
C MET A 1 -5.76 -9.65 24.76
N ASN A 2 -6.98 -9.95 24.31
CA ASN A 2 -7.66 -9.15 23.27
C ASN A 2 -8.05 -7.80 23.86
N ASN A 3 -7.35 -6.73 23.53
CA ASN A 3 -7.74 -5.38 23.91
C ASN A 3 -8.78 -4.84 22.89
N PRO A 4 -10.06 -4.66 23.28
CA PRO A 4 -11.12 -4.20 22.38
C PRO A 4 -10.86 -2.81 21.81
N THR A 5 -10.18 -1.95 22.57
CA THR A 5 -9.85 -0.56 22.19
C THR A 5 -8.89 -0.53 21.00
N LEU A 6 -7.90 -1.44 20.94
CA LEU A 6 -6.96 -1.52 19.81
C LEU A 6 -7.65 -1.94 18.51
N LEU A 7 -8.58 -2.89 18.60
CA LEU A 7 -9.36 -3.32 17.43
C LEU A 7 -10.27 -2.19 16.93
N HIS A 8 -10.91 -1.44 17.83
CA HIS A 8 -11.76 -0.32 17.45
C HIS A 8 -10.98 0.74 16.69
N HIS A 9 -9.83 1.17 17.24
CA HIS A 9 -8.91 2.09 16.54
C HIS A 9 -8.48 1.56 15.16
N ALA A 10 -8.12 0.28 15.06
CA ALA A 10 -7.69 -0.31 13.79
C ALA A 10 -8.83 -0.37 12.75
N VAL A 11 -10.08 -0.61 13.18
CA VAL A 11 -11.26 -0.59 12.30
C VAL A 11 -11.51 0.82 11.76
N GLU A 12 -11.52 1.83 12.64
CA GLU A 12 -11.72 3.23 12.24
C GLU A 12 -10.62 3.68 11.25
N THR A 13 -9.36 3.38 11.56
CA THR A 13 -8.23 3.70 10.68
C THR A 13 -8.39 3.10 9.29
N MET A 14 -8.81 1.83 9.20
CA MET A 14 -9.04 1.16 7.92
C MET A 14 -10.22 1.76 7.15
N GLU A 15 -11.34 2.05 7.82
CA GLU A 15 -12.55 2.55 7.18
C GLU A 15 -12.35 3.94 6.58
N VAL A 16 -11.58 4.78 7.24
CA VAL A 16 -11.21 6.11 6.74
C VAL A 16 -10.10 6.01 5.68
N GLY A 17 -9.03 5.27 5.96
CA GLY A 17 -7.82 5.25 5.14
C GLY A 17 -7.96 4.47 3.84
N SER A 18 -8.75 3.38 3.80
CA SER A 18 -8.91 2.58 2.57
C SER A 18 -10.25 1.87 2.45
N LYS A 19 -11.18 2.48 1.72
CA LYS A 19 -12.49 1.87 1.41
C LYS A 19 -12.39 0.56 0.62
N SER A 20 -11.29 0.34 -0.09
CA SER A 20 -11.05 -0.88 -0.86
C SER A 20 -10.62 -2.03 0.05
N PHE A 21 -9.61 -1.80 0.89
CA PHE A 21 -9.17 -2.78 1.88
C PHE A 21 -10.23 -3.04 2.95
N ALA A 22 -10.95 -2.03 3.41
CA ALA A 22 -12.06 -2.19 4.34
C ALA A 22 -13.12 -3.17 3.81
N THR A 23 -13.42 -3.13 2.50
CA THR A 23 -14.36 -4.08 1.87
C THR A 23 -13.78 -5.49 1.84
N ALA A 24 -12.56 -5.67 1.34
CA ALA A 24 -11.92 -6.98 1.23
C ALA A 24 -11.66 -7.61 2.61
N SER A 25 -11.31 -6.81 3.63
CA SER A 25 -11.02 -7.32 4.97
C SER A 25 -12.19 -8.04 5.65
N LYS A 26 -13.43 -7.78 5.21
CA LYS A 26 -14.65 -8.46 5.73
C LYS A 26 -14.72 -9.94 5.34
N LEU A 27 -13.94 -10.37 4.36
CA LEU A 27 -13.90 -11.76 3.90
C LEU A 27 -13.00 -12.65 4.77
N PHE A 28 -12.02 -12.09 5.47
CA PHE A 28 -11.17 -12.85 6.38
C PHE A 28 -11.98 -13.47 7.54
N ASP A 29 -11.46 -14.53 8.12
CA ASP A 29 -11.93 -14.98 9.44
C ASP A 29 -11.62 -13.92 10.51
N ALA A 30 -12.27 -14.02 11.66
CA ALA A 30 -12.19 -12.99 12.70
C ALA A 30 -10.76 -12.77 13.24
N LYS A 31 -9.96 -13.85 13.36
CA LYS A 31 -8.58 -13.78 13.86
C LYS A 31 -7.67 -13.10 12.85
N THR A 32 -7.68 -13.59 11.63
CA THR A 32 -6.89 -13.00 10.52
C THR A 32 -7.29 -11.55 10.28
N ARG A 33 -8.60 -11.26 10.24
CA ARG A 33 -9.10 -9.89 10.07
C ARG A 33 -8.56 -8.94 11.14
N ARG A 34 -8.58 -9.36 12.42
CA ARG A 34 -8.05 -8.55 13.52
C ARG A 34 -6.59 -8.17 13.25
N SER A 35 -5.74 -9.14 12.97
CA SER A 35 -4.31 -8.90 12.73
C SER A 35 -4.04 -8.04 11.50
N VAL A 36 -4.79 -8.26 10.41
CA VAL A 36 -4.73 -7.45 9.18
C VAL A 36 -5.06 -5.99 9.46
N LEU A 37 -6.13 -5.72 10.21
CA LEU A 37 -6.53 -4.36 10.57
C LEU A 37 -5.48 -3.67 11.44
N MET A 38 -4.92 -4.40 12.40
CA MET A 38 -3.87 -3.89 13.29
C MET A 38 -2.56 -3.58 12.55
N LEU A 39 -2.13 -4.45 11.62
CA LEU A 39 -0.97 -4.15 10.77
C LEU A 39 -1.22 -2.90 9.92
N TYR A 40 -2.39 -2.82 9.28
CA TYR A 40 -2.75 -1.64 8.50
C TYR A 40 -2.74 -0.35 9.33
N ALA A 41 -3.25 -0.40 10.56
CA ALA A 41 -3.26 0.77 11.44
C ALA A 41 -1.85 1.28 11.73
N TRP A 42 -0.87 0.38 11.90
CA TRP A 42 0.54 0.77 12.06
C TRP A 42 1.13 1.35 10.78
N CYS A 43 0.94 0.70 9.63
CA CYS A 43 1.43 1.22 8.35
C CYS A 43 0.86 2.63 8.08
N ARG A 44 -0.45 2.82 8.31
CA ARG A 44 -1.10 4.12 8.14
C ARG A 44 -0.59 5.16 9.12
N HIS A 45 -0.38 4.78 10.37
CA HIS A 45 0.20 5.67 11.37
C HIS A 45 1.61 6.13 10.98
N CYS A 46 2.45 5.24 10.46
CA CYS A 46 3.79 5.60 9.97
C CYS A 46 3.72 6.62 8.83
N ASP A 47 2.83 6.39 7.86
CA ASP A 47 2.56 7.29 6.75
C ASP A 47 2.12 8.68 7.25
N ASP A 48 1.07 8.72 8.07
CA ASP A 48 0.53 9.96 8.65
C ASP A 48 1.58 10.74 9.45
N VAL A 49 2.41 10.06 10.25
CA VAL A 49 3.48 10.71 11.03
C VAL A 49 4.52 11.35 10.11
N ILE A 50 4.94 10.67 9.06
CA ILE A 50 5.94 11.23 8.13
C ILE A 50 5.37 12.43 7.36
N ASP A 51 4.12 12.35 6.95
CA ASP A 51 3.44 13.39 6.16
C ASP A 51 2.85 14.53 7.00
N ASP A 52 3.00 14.46 8.32
CA ASP A 52 2.38 15.41 9.26
C ASP A 52 0.86 15.48 9.09
N GLN A 53 0.25 14.30 8.97
CA GLN A 53 -1.18 14.12 8.71
C GLN A 53 -1.84 13.33 9.85
N GLN A 54 -3.18 13.33 9.85
CA GLN A 54 -4.01 12.48 10.67
C GLN A 54 -5.07 11.82 9.78
N LEU A 55 -5.01 10.49 9.64
CA LEU A 55 -5.86 9.69 8.75
C LEU A 55 -5.88 10.21 7.30
N GLY A 56 -4.73 10.74 6.83
CA GLY A 56 -4.55 11.29 5.49
C GLY A 56 -5.01 12.72 5.27
N PHE A 57 -5.35 13.41 6.34
CA PHE A 57 -5.72 14.83 6.30
C PHE A 57 -4.67 15.66 7.06
N PRO A 58 -4.44 16.92 6.67
CA PRO A 58 -3.57 17.80 7.43
C PRO A 58 -3.97 17.83 8.90
N GLY A 59 -2.98 17.67 9.78
CA GLY A 59 -3.21 17.80 11.23
C GLY A 59 -3.68 19.23 11.62
N GLU A 60 -4.45 19.36 12.69
CA GLU A 60 -4.92 20.65 13.17
C GLU A 60 -3.76 21.58 13.60
N VAL A 61 -2.66 20.99 14.07
CA VAL A 61 -1.45 21.73 14.49
C VAL A 61 -0.24 21.04 13.84
N PRO A 62 0.57 21.78 13.06
CA PRO A 62 1.79 21.21 12.48
C PRO A 62 2.73 20.68 13.56
N SER A 63 3.39 19.56 13.28
CA SER A 63 4.38 18.99 14.19
C SER A 63 5.59 19.91 14.35
N ALA A 64 6.04 20.08 15.59
CA ALA A 64 7.31 20.77 15.87
C ALA A 64 8.55 19.95 15.47
N GLN A 65 8.37 18.66 15.12
CA GLN A 65 9.47 17.78 14.74
C GLN A 65 9.76 17.86 13.23
N THR A 66 11.04 17.80 12.88
CA THR A 66 11.44 17.63 11.47
C THR A 66 11.05 16.23 10.95
N PRO A 67 10.93 16.05 9.63
CA PRO A 67 10.69 14.71 9.04
C PRO A 67 11.71 13.67 9.51
N GLN A 68 12.99 14.04 9.63
CA GLN A 68 14.07 13.17 10.11
C GLN A 68 13.85 12.75 11.57
N GLN A 69 13.41 13.68 12.43
CA GLN A 69 13.11 13.38 13.84
C GLN A 69 11.88 12.47 13.96
N ARG A 70 10.87 12.68 13.12
CA ARG A 70 9.67 11.81 13.05
C ARG A 70 10.06 10.39 12.66
N LEU A 71 10.89 10.23 11.61
CA LEU A 71 11.40 8.94 11.19
C LEU A 71 12.20 8.23 12.29
N ALA A 72 13.17 8.91 12.90
CA ALA A 72 13.96 8.34 13.99
C ALA A 72 13.09 7.91 15.19
N ASN A 73 12.00 8.64 15.45
CA ASN A 73 11.02 8.28 16.48
C ASN A 73 10.23 6.99 16.11
N LEU A 74 9.79 6.87 14.86
CA LEU A 74 9.13 5.65 14.36
C LEU A 74 10.06 4.43 14.49
N GLU A 75 11.31 4.56 14.05
CA GLU A 75 12.29 3.48 14.16
C GLU A 75 12.55 3.06 15.61
N ARG A 76 12.71 4.04 16.50
CA ARG A 76 12.93 3.79 17.93
C ARG A 76 11.75 3.03 18.54
N LYS A 77 10.51 3.45 18.27
CA LYS A 77 9.30 2.81 18.75
C LYS A 77 9.12 1.41 18.17
N THR A 78 9.47 1.21 16.89
CA THR A 78 9.44 -0.11 16.26
C THR A 78 10.43 -1.06 16.96
N ARG A 79 11.67 -0.62 17.27
CA ARG A 79 12.61 -1.41 18.07
C ARG A 79 12.07 -1.74 19.45
N GLN A 80 11.44 -0.80 20.13
CA GLN A 80 10.80 -1.01 21.44
C GLN A 80 9.66 -2.02 21.37
N ALA A 81 8.84 -1.99 20.33
CA ALA A 81 7.77 -2.95 20.11
C ALA A 81 8.31 -4.38 19.99
N TYR A 82 9.36 -4.59 19.19
CA TYR A 82 10.02 -5.91 19.08
C TYR A 82 10.72 -6.35 20.37
N ALA A 83 11.24 -5.41 21.15
CA ALA A 83 11.85 -5.70 22.46
C ALA A 83 10.83 -6.05 23.57
N GLY A 84 9.53 -6.03 23.25
CA GLY A 84 8.47 -6.32 24.23
C GLY A 84 8.22 -5.19 25.24
N ALA A 85 8.70 -3.97 24.96
CA ALA A 85 8.43 -2.83 25.82
C ALA A 85 6.93 -2.49 25.83
N GLN A 86 6.43 -1.92 26.92
CA GLN A 86 5.04 -1.47 26.99
C GLN A 86 4.80 -0.33 26.01
N MET A 87 3.89 -0.54 25.05
CA MET A 87 3.51 0.44 24.05
C MET A 87 2.21 1.16 24.46
N HIS A 88 2.26 2.50 24.51
CA HIS A 88 1.11 3.33 24.91
C HIS A 88 0.32 3.85 23.69
N GLU A 89 0.97 4.04 22.56
CA GLU A 89 0.30 4.45 21.33
C GLU A 89 -0.45 3.28 20.70
N PRO A 90 -1.76 3.44 20.40
CA PRO A 90 -2.60 2.34 19.89
C PRO A 90 -2.03 1.66 18.64
N ALA A 91 -1.47 2.41 17.70
CA ALA A 91 -0.87 1.87 16.47
C ALA A 91 0.34 0.96 16.77
N PHE A 92 1.23 1.37 17.69
CA PHE A 92 2.40 0.56 18.06
C PHE A 92 2.03 -0.62 18.97
N ALA A 93 1.03 -0.46 19.86
CA ALA A 93 0.54 -1.58 20.66
C ALA A 93 -0.13 -2.64 19.76
N ALA A 94 -0.90 -2.23 18.75
CA ALA A 94 -1.48 -3.10 17.75
C ALA A 94 -0.39 -3.80 16.93
N PHE A 95 0.61 -3.06 16.46
CA PHE A 95 1.75 -3.62 15.73
C PHE A 95 2.50 -4.65 16.55
N GLN A 96 2.81 -4.35 17.81
CA GLN A 96 3.50 -5.28 18.72
C GLN A 96 2.75 -6.61 18.87
N GLU A 97 1.43 -6.54 19.09
CA GLU A 97 0.59 -7.74 19.19
C GLU A 97 0.70 -8.60 17.92
N VAL A 98 0.66 -7.98 16.74
CA VAL A 98 0.72 -8.67 15.46
C VAL A 98 2.12 -9.17 15.14
N ALA A 99 3.14 -8.34 15.31
CA ALA A 99 4.51 -8.66 14.96
C ALA A 99 5.03 -9.84 15.79
N LEU A 100 4.80 -9.81 17.10
CA LEU A 100 5.22 -10.88 18.00
C LEU A 100 4.31 -12.12 17.88
N GLY A 101 3.00 -11.93 17.66
CA GLY A 101 2.03 -13.03 17.55
C GLY A 101 2.12 -13.85 16.25
N HIS A 102 2.73 -13.31 15.21
CA HIS A 102 2.89 -13.94 13.90
C HIS A 102 4.36 -14.15 13.50
N ASP A 103 5.31 -13.89 14.40
CA ASP A 103 6.76 -13.99 14.15
C ASP A 103 7.21 -13.17 12.92
N ILE A 104 6.66 -11.96 12.77
CA ILE A 104 7.03 -11.06 11.66
C ILE A 104 8.47 -10.61 11.88
N SER A 105 9.33 -10.84 10.87
CA SER A 105 10.73 -10.44 10.93
C SER A 105 10.86 -8.93 11.16
N PRO A 106 11.72 -8.47 12.11
CA PRO A 106 12.05 -7.06 12.24
C PRO A 106 12.53 -6.43 10.93
N ALA A 107 13.24 -7.19 10.08
CA ALA A 107 13.72 -6.72 8.79
C ALA A 107 12.57 -6.13 7.93
N TYR A 108 11.42 -6.80 7.89
CA TYR A 108 10.27 -6.30 7.10
C TYR A 108 9.72 -4.97 7.63
N ALA A 109 9.66 -4.80 8.95
CA ALA A 109 9.21 -3.55 9.53
C ALA A 109 10.18 -2.40 9.23
N PHE A 110 11.49 -2.66 9.31
CA PHE A 110 12.51 -1.66 8.99
C PHE A 110 12.61 -1.40 7.49
N ASP A 111 12.41 -2.41 6.64
CA ASP A 111 12.27 -2.20 5.19
C ASP A 111 11.08 -1.30 4.86
N HIS A 112 9.96 -1.43 5.58
CA HIS A 112 8.82 -0.53 5.41
C HIS A 112 9.17 0.91 5.80
N LEU A 113 9.87 1.10 6.92
CA LEU A 113 10.33 2.43 7.36
C LEU A 113 11.38 3.03 6.40
N GLU A 114 12.18 2.18 5.72
CA GLU A 114 13.12 2.66 4.69
C GLU A 114 12.39 3.35 3.52
N GLY A 115 11.18 2.90 3.14
CA GLY A 115 10.37 3.59 2.14
C GLY A 115 10.08 5.04 2.55
N PHE A 116 9.72 5.28 3.80
CA PHE A 116 9.55 6.65 4.32
C PHE A 116 10.88 7.41 4.45
N ALA A 117 11.97 6.70 4.75
CA ALA A 117 13.29 7.30 4.74
C ALA A 117 13.69 7.80 3.34
N MET A 118 13.28 7.10 2.27
CA MET A 118 13.47 7.56 0.89
C MET A 118 12.72 8.88 0.64
N ASP A 119 11.47 9.00 1.10
CA ASP A 119 10.68 10.24 0.98
C ASP A 119 11.32 11.39 1.80
N VAL A 120 11.73 11.12 3.04
CA VAL A 120 12.38 12.10 3.91
C VAL A 120 13.69 12.63 3.34
N ARG A 121 14.43 11.79 2.60
CA ARG A 121 15.67 12.20 1.91
C ARG A 121 15.44 12.89 0.58
N GLY A 122 14.19 12.92 0.10
CA GLY A 122 13.86 13.42 -1.22
C GLY A 122 14.50 12.58 -2.33
N ALA A 123 14.38 11.25 -2.22
CA ALA A 123 15.00 10.33 -3.16
C ALA A 123 14.56 10.60 -4.60
N ARG A 124 15.50 10.39 -5.53
CA ARG A 124 15.27 10.47 -6.97
C ARG A 124 15.28 9.07 -7.56
N TYR A 125 14.46 8.86 -8.56
CA TYR A 125 14.24 7.56 -9.21
C TYR A 125 14.74 7.69 -10.66
N GLU A 126 16.00 7.32 -10.92
CA GLU A 126 16.60 7.46 -12.25
C GLU A 126 15.96 6.47 -13.23
N THR A 127 15.68 5.25 -12.76
CA THR A 127 15.18 4.13 -13.56
C THR A 127 13.90 3.55 -12.98
N LEU A 128 13.20 2.73 -13.78
CA LEU A 128 12.07 1.92 -13.27
C LEU A 128 12.48 1.05 -12.07
N GLN A 129 13.71 0.53 -12.06
CA GLN A 129 14.20 -0.31 -10.97
C GLN A 129 14.26 0.45 -9.64
N ASP A 130 14.55 1.74 -9.66
CA ASP A 130 14.53 2.58 -8.45
C ASP A 130 13.09 2.80 -7.97
N THR A 131 12.15 3.05 -8.89
CA THR A 131 10.71 3.11 -8.56
C THR A 131 10.20 1.78 -8.00
N LEU A 132 10.60 0.65 -8.57
CA LEU A 132 10.24 -0.67 -8.06
C LEU A 132 10.82 -0.94 -6.67
N ARG A 133 12.04 -0.47 -6.39
CA ARG A 133 12.64 -0.54 -5.04
C ARG A 133 11.80 0.24 -4.03
N TYR A 134 11.36 1.44 -4.38
CA TYR A 134 10.42 2.19 -3.54
C TYR A 134 9.11 1.43 -3.33
N CYS A 135 8.51 0.88 -4.40
CA CYS A 135 7.29 0.08 -4.31
C CYS A 135 7.47 -1.15 -3.39
N TYR A 136 8.65 -1.80 -3.43
CA TYR A 136 8.98 -2.87 -2.50
C TYR A 136 8.91 -2.39 -1.05
N HIS A 137 9.58 -1.29 -0.72
CA HIS A 137 9.64 -0.78 0.65
C HIS A 137 8.28 -0.34 1.17
N VAL A 138 7.50 0.42 0.41
CA VAL A 138 6.22 0.97 0.93
C VAL A 138 5.05 0.00 0.83
N ALA A 139 5.12 -1.04 -0.01
CA ALA A 139 3.98 -1.93 -0.25
C ALA A 139 4.35 -3.41 -0.45
N GLY A 140 5.44 -3.73 -1.14
CA GLY A 140 5.88 -5.12 -1.34
C GLY A 140 6.11 -5.83 0.00
N VAL A 141 6.89 -5.22 0.87
CA VAL A 141 7.16 -5.75 2.21
C VAL A 141 5.90 -5.84 3.09
N VAL A 142 4.92 -4.96 2.89
CA VAL A 142 3.61 -5.08 3.56
C VAL A 142 2.87 -6.33 3.08
N GLY A 143 2.99 -6.67 1.79
CA GLY A 143 2.50 -7.94 1.24
C GLY A 143 3.11 -9.16 1.94
N LEU A 144 4.43 -9.14 2.21
CA LEU A 144 5.12 -10.19 2.96
C LEU A 144 4.56 -10.33 4.39
N MET A 145 4.45 -9.22 5.12
CA MET A 145 3.89 -9.22 6.48
C MET A 145 2.43 -9.71 6.50
N MET A 146 1.62 -9.30 5.53
CA MET A 146 0.24 -9.75 5.36
C MET A 146 0.15 -11.26 5.11
N ALA A 147 1.01 -11.82 4.26
CA ALA A 147 1.05 -13.24 3.97
C ALA A 147 1.46 -14.05 5.23
N GLN A 148 2.40 -13.55 6.02
CA GLN A 148 2.77 -14.18 7.30
C GLN A 148 1.60 -14.20 8.31
N ILE A 149 0.80 -13.13 8.39
CA ILE A 149 -0.44 -13.08 9.18
C ILE A 149 -1.43 -14.16 8.74
N MET A 150 -1.50 -14.43 7.43
CA MET A 150 -2.35 -15.48 6.85
C MET A 150 -1.76 -16.90 7.02
N GLY A 151 -0.61 -17.02 7.68
CA GLY A 151 0.03 -18.32 7.99
C GLY A 151 0.99 -18.82 6.91
N VAL A 152 1.29 -18.02 5.90
CA VAL A 152 2.25 -18.38 4.83
C VAL A 152 3.67 -18.40 5.39
N ARG A 153 4.42 -19.43 4.99
CA ARG A 153 5.87 -19.56 5.28
C ARG A 153 6.66 -20.01 4.04
N ASP A 154 5.95 -20.40 2.97
CA ASP A 154 6.54 -20.78 1.69
C ASP A 154 7.06 -19.52 0.98
N GLU A 155 8.36 -19.50 0.67
CA GLU A 155 9.05 -18.35 0.06
C GLU A 155 8.45 -18.00 -1.30
N ALA A 156 8.09 -19.00 -2.12
CA ALA A 156 7.50 -18.76 -3.42
C ALA A 156 6.12 -18.06 -3.31
N VAL A 157 5.35 -18.37 -2.27
CA VAL A 157 4.06 -17.68 -2.00
C VAL A 157 4.31 -16.30 -1.42
N LEU A 158 5.33 -16.12 -0.57
CA LEU A 158 5.74 -14.81 -0.05
C LEU A 158 6.18 -13.88 -1.18
N ASP A 159 6.98 -14.36 -2.15
CA ASP A 159 7.37 -13.58 -3.33
C ASP A 159 6.13 -13.08 -4.11
N ARG A 160 5.10 -13.95 -4.29
CA ARG A 160 3.85 -13.56 -4.96
C ARG A 160 3.05 -12.51 -4.17
N ALA A 161 3.13 -12.56 -2.83
CA ALA A 161 2.51 -11.54 -1.99
C ALA A 161 3.25 -10.20 -2.07
N CYS A 162 4.58 -10.23 -2.16
CA CYS A 162 5.42 -9.05 -2.43
C CYS A 162 5.06 -8.42 -3.78
N ASP A 163 4.97 -9.23 -4.84
CA ASP A 163 4.58 -8.79 -6.18
C ASP A 163 3.21 -8.07 -6.15
N LEU A 164 2.24 -8.58 -5.38
CA LEU A 164 0.95 -7.91 -5.25
C LEU A 164 1.08 -6.52 -4.62
N GLY A 165 1.90 -6.38 -3.60
CA GLY A 165 2.20 -5.09 -2.98
C GLY A 165 2.80 -4.11 -3.99
N ILE A 166 3.80 -4.56 -4.77
CA ILE A 166 4.42 -3.76 -5.85
C ILE A 166 3.37 -3.33 -6.88
N ALA A 167 2.51 -4.25 -7.34
CA ALA A 167 1.43 -3.94 -8.29
C ALA A 167 0.47 -2.87 -7.75
N PHE A 168 0.10 -2.97 -6.46
CA PHE A 168 -0.74 -1.96 -5.81
C PHE A 168 -0.07 -0.60 -5.79
N GLN A 169 1.22 -0.54 -5.48
CA GLN A 169 1.92 0.73 -5.40
C GLN A 169 2.15 1.36 -6.78
N LEU A 170 2.50 0.60 -7.80
CA LEU A 170 2.55 1.10 -9.18
C LEU A 170 1.21 1.69 -9.62
N THR A 171 0.11 1.03 -9.25
CA THR A 171 -1.26 1.53 -9.51
C THR A 171 -1.55 2.82 -8.74
N ASN A 172 -1.11 2.91 -7.46
CA ASN A 172 -1.25 4.13 -6.66
C ASN A 172 -0.46 5.27 -7.29
N ILE A 173 0.81 5.05 -7.65
CA ILE A 173 1.65 6.05 -8.31
C ILE A 173 0.96 6.56 -9.59
N ALA A 174 0.49 5.67 -10.48
CA ALA A 174 -0.21 6.07 -11.70
C ALA A 174 -1.47 6.90 -11.43
N ARG A 175 -2.22 6.55 -10.38
CA ARG A 175 -3.44 7.24 -9.97
C ARG A 175 -3.16 8.63 -9.40
N ASP A 176 -2.10 8.74 -8.60
CA ASP A 176 -1.88 9.89 -7.73
C ASP A 176 -0.77 10.84 -8.23
N ILE A 177 -0.21 10.65 -9.44
CA ILE A 177 0.91 11.41 -10.03
C ILE A 177 0.78 12.93 -9.77
N VAL A 178 -0.41 13.49 -9.99
CA VAL A 178 -0.65 14.94 -9.87
C VAL A 178 -0.86 15.37 -8.42
N GLU A 179 -1.42 14.49 -7.58
CA GLU A 179 -1.56 14.73 -6.14
C GLU A 179 -0.17 14.71 -5.48
N ASP A 180 0.67 13.74 -5.83
CA ASP A 180 2.05 13.60 -5.33
C ASP A 180 2.90 14.81 -5.74
N ALA A 181 2.78 15.27 -6.98
CA ALA A 181 3.51 16.44 -7.46
C ALA A 181 3.19 17.72 -6.68
N ARG A 182 1.95 17.88 -6.19
CA ARG A 182 1.55 19.04 -5.38
C ARG A 182 2.25 19.12 -4.03
N VAL A 183 2.71 17.98 -3.53
CA VAL A 183 3.50 17.89 -2.29
C VAL A 183 4.99 17.70 -2.57
N GLY A 184 5.42 17.96 -3.81
CA GLY A 184 6.82 17.91 -4.24
C GLY A 184 7.38 16.52 -4.47
N ARG A 185 6.52 15.49 -4.58
CA ARG A 185 6.92 14.10 -4.81
C ARG A 185 6.79 13.73 -6.30
N CYS A 186 7.77 12.96 -6.78
CA CYS A 186 7.73 12.36 -8.10
C CYS A 186 8.33 10.97 -8.03
N TYR A 187 7.51 9.95 -8.25
CA TYR A 187 7.89 8.54 -8.24
C TYR A 187 8.08 7.97 -9.64
N LEU A 188 7.91 8.81 -10.68
CA LEU A 188 8.20 8.43 -12.06
C LEU A 188 9.71 8.34 -12.28
N PRO A 189 10.20 7.35 -13.06
CA PRO A 189 11.58 7.31 -13.49
C PRO A 189 11.99 8.60 -14.23
N GLU A 190 13.12 9.18 -13.87
CA GLU A 190 13.64 10.38 -14.54
C GLU A 190 13.91 10.12 -16.02
N SER A 191 14.45 8.94 -16.36
CA SER A 191 14.60 8.51 -17.74
C SER A 191 13.29 8.54 -18.55
N TRP A 192 12.15 8.25 -17.93
CA TRP A 192 10.86 8.32 -18.60
C TRP A 192 10.36 9.76 -18.77
N LEU A 193 10.66 10.64 -17.82
CA LEU A 193 10.36 12.06 -17.94
C LEU A 193 11.17 12.68 -19.09
N GLU A 194 12.46 12.36 -19.17
CA GLU A 194 13.37 12.80 -20.26
C GLU A 194 12.90 12.29 -21.63
N GLU A 195 12.56 11.00 -21.76
CA GLU A 195 11.99 10.40 -22.96
C GLU A 195 10.70 11.11 -23.42
N ALA A 196 9.88 11.59 -22.47
CA ALA A 196 8.64 12.30 -22.72
C ALA A 196 8.82 13.81 -22.91
N GLY A 197 10.05 14.35 -22.80
CA GLY A 197 10.36 15.77 -22.86
C GLY A 197 9.78 16.58 -21.71
N LEU A 198 9.64 15.95 -20.53
CA LEU A 198 9.08 16.56 -19.32
C LEU A 198 10.18 16.93 -18.33
N ASP A 199 10.06 18.11 -17.73
CA ASP A 199 10.88 18.57 -16.62
C ASP A 199 10.28 18.10 -15.29
N ARG A 200 11.12 17.62 -14.38
CA ARG A 200 10.73 17.15 -13.05
C ARG A 200 9.95 18.18 -12.20
N LEU A 201 10.20 19.47 -12.39
CA LEU A 201 9.52 20.51 -11.60
C LEU A 201 8.11 20.81 -12.12
N HIS A 202 7.87 20.60 -13.43
CA HIS A 202 6.65 21.00 -14.11
C HIS A 202 5.90 19.84 -14.80
N PHE A 203 6.38 18.58 -14.62
CA PHE A 203 5.83 17.42 -15.32
C PHE A 203 4.32 17.24 -15.14
N ALA A 204 3.78 17.67 -13.99
CA ALA A 204 2.36 17.53 -13.64
C ALA A 204 1.49 18.71 -14.09
N ASP A 205 2.06 19.70 -14.77
CA ASP A 205 1.31 20.85 -15.29
C ASP A 205 0.23 20.40 -16.29
N ARG A 206 -0.86 21.16 -16.36
CA ARG A 206 -2.01 20.79 -17.19
C ARG A 206 -1.64 20.68 -18.69
N ALA A 207 -0.70 21.46 -19.15
CA ALA A 207 -0.20 21.41 -20.53
C ALA A 207 0.48 20.07 -20.88
N HIS A 208 1.02 19.39 -19.89
CA HIS A 208 1.76 18.13 -20.05
C HIS A 208 0.88 16.87 -19.90
N ARG A 209 -0.44 17.02 -19.71
CA ARG A 209 -1.38 15.90 -19.53
C ARG A 209 -1.30 14.82 -20.62
N PRO A 210 -1.16 15.14 -21.92
CA PRO A 210 -1.01 14.10 -22.94
C PRO A 210 0.21 13.19 -22.73
N ALA A 211 1.37 13.79 -22.48
CA ALA A 211 2.61 13.05 -22.20
C ALA A 211 2.49 12.26 -20.88
N LEU A 212 1.97 12.91 -19.83
CA LEU A 212 1.77 12.28 -18.52
C LEU A 212 0.82 11.08 -18.60
N ALA A 213 -0.23 11.15 -19.42
CA ALA A 213 -1.13 10.02 -19.67
C ALA A 213 -0.40 8.83 -20.32
N GLY A 214 0.58 9.09 -21.17
CA GLY A 214 1.48 8.08 -21.74
C GLY A 214 2.28 7.36 -20.64
N LEU A 215 2.90 8.12 -19.74
CA LEU A 215 3.67 7.59 -18.61
C LEU A 215 2.80 6.80 -17.63
N ALA A 216 1.59 7.29 -17.32
CA ALA A 216 0.66 6.57 -16.46
C ALA A 216 0.22 5.22 -17.08
N ARG A 217 -0.02 5.18 -18.41
CA ARG A 217 -0.30 3.92 -19.12
C ARG A 217 0.88 2.95 -19.04
N ARG A 218 2.11 3.46 -19.17
CA ARG A 218 3.33 2.65 -19.01
C ARG A 218 3.40 2.05 -17.60
N LEU A 219 3.19 2.83 -16.53
CA LEU A 219 3.13 2.33 -15.14
C LEU A 219 2.07 1.25 -14.94
N VAL A 220 0.86 1.47 -15.47
CA VAL A 220 -0.23 0.48 -15.39
C VAL A 220 0.15 -0.81 -16.11
N SER A 221 0.83 -0.71 -17.28
CA SER A 221 1.33 -1.87 -18.02
C SER A 221 2.43 -2.60 -17.27
N GLU A 222 3.34 -1.88 -16.61
CA GLU A 222 4.38 -2.47 -15.75
C GLU A 222 3.79 -3.18 -14.50
N ALA A 223 2.62 -2.77 -14.02
CA ALA A 223 1.96 -3.44 -12.90
C ALA A 223 1.33 -4.81 -13.29
N GLU A 224 0.98 -5.04 -14.56
CA GLU A 224 0.28 -6.25 -15.00
C GLU A 224 1.04 -7.56 -14.77
N PRO A 225 2.37 -7.68 -15.04
CA PRO A 225 3.14 -8.87 -14.70
C PRO A 225 3.10 -9.21 -13.20
N TYR A 226 3.14 -8.19 -12.34
CA TYR A 226 3.05 -8.37 -10.88
C TYR A 226 1.65 -8.83 -10.45
N TYR A 227 0.57 -8.30 -11.05
CA TYR A 227 -0.79 -8.81 -10.83
C TYR A 227 -0.95 -10.26 -11.31
N ALA A 228 -0.34 -10.62 -12.45
CA ALA A 228 -0.35 -11.99 -12.95
C ALA A 228 0.41 -12.94 -12.02
N SER A 229 1.60 -12.54 -11.57
CA SER A 229 2.42 -13.26 -10.59
C SER A 229 1.65 -13.53 -9.29
N ALA A 230 1.04 -12.50 -8.72
CA ALA A 230 0.24 -12.59 -7.51
C ALA A 230 -0.92 -13.60 -7.63
N SER A 231 -1.49 -13.76 -8.82
CA SER A 231 -2.58 -14.72 -9.06
C SER A 231 -2.14 -16.17 -8.83
N ALA A 232 -0.89 -16.51 -9.14
CA ALA A 232 -0.34 -17.84 -8.89
C ALA A 232 -0.16 -18.13 -7.38
N GLY A 233 0.07 -17.11 -6.57
CA GLY A 233 0.23 -17.24 -5.12
C GLY A 233 -1.08 -17.51 -4.36
N LEU A 234 -2.24 -17.24 -4.95
CA LEU A 234 -3.54 -17.39 -4.28
C LEU A 234 -3.82 -18.83 -3.83
N ALA A 235 -3.31 -19.83 -4.55
CA ALA A 235 -3.48 -21.24 -4.19
C ALA A 235 -2.77 -21.64 -2.89
N GLY A 236 -1.73 -20.89 -2.48
CA GLY A 236 -1.00 -21.10 -1.23
C GLY A 236 -1.64 -20.45 0.00
N LEU A 237 -2.78 -19.75 -0.17
CA LEU A 237 -3.47 -19.07 0.93
C LEU A 237 -4.66 -19.88 1.47
N PRO A 238 -4.98 -19.77 2.78
CA PRO A 238 -6.24 -20.25 3.30
C PRO A 238 -7.41 -19.66 2.50
N LEU A 239 -8.46 -20.44 2.31
CA LEU A 239 -9.56 -20.17 1.38
C LEU A 239 -10.17 -18.77 1.51
N ARG A 240 -10.47 -18.32 2.74
CA ARG A 240 -11.04 -16.99 3.00
C ARG A 240 -10.04 -15.88 2.71
N SER A 241 -8.77 -16.11 3.02
CA SER A 241 -7.67 -15.20 2.70
C SER A 241 -7.47 -15.09 1.19
N ALA A 242 -7.46 -16.21 0.48
CA ALA A 242 -7.37 -16.22 -0.99
C ALA A 242 -8.48 -15.39 -1.64
N TRP A 243 -9.72 -15.53 -1.15
CA TRP A 243 -10.86 -14.76 -1.65
C TRP A 243 -10.71 -13.26 -1.35
N ALA A 244 -10.32 -12.90 -0.11
CA ALA A 244 -10.08 -11.51 0.26
C ALA A 244 -9.00 -10.86 -0.61
N ILE A 245 -7.86 -11.55 -0.79
CA ILE A 245 -6.74 -11.05 -1.58
C ILE A 245 -7.09 -10.99 -3.08
N ALA A 246 -7.78 -11.99 -3.64
CA ALA A 246 -8.26 -11.95 -5.01
C ALA A 246 -9.20 -10.76 -5.25
N THR A 247 -10.10 -10.49 -4.31
CA THR A 247 -11.01 -9.33 -4.39
C THR A 247 -10.23 -8.01 -4.33
N ALA A 248 -9.29 -7.86 -3.39
CA ALA A 248 -8.45 -6.67 -3.30
C ALA A 248 -7.65 -6.46 -4.59
N LYS A 249 -7.05 -7.53 -5.13
CA LYS A 249 -6.31 -7.50 -6.40
C LYS A 249 -7.16 -6.96 -7.56
N GLU A 250 -8.35 -7.51 -7.76
CA GLU A 250 -9.23 -7.09 -8.87
C GLU A 250 -9.71 -5.64 -8.67
N VAL A 251 -10.00 -5.22 -7.43
CA VAL A 251 -10.39 -3.84 -7.11
C VAL A 251 -9.28 -2.85 -7.47
N TYR A 252 -8.03 -3.14 -7.08
CA TYR A 252 -6.89 -2.27 -7.39
C TYR A 252 -6.53 -2.27 -8.87
N ARG A 253 -6.47 -3.44 -9.50
CA ARG A 253 -6.23 -3.55 -10.93
C ARG A 253 -7.27 -2.75 -11.72
N ARG A 254 -8.55 -2.75 -11.29
CA ARG A 254 -9.62 -1.94 -11.91
C ARG A 254 -9.35 -0.44 -11.81
N ILE A 255 -8.71 0.04 -10.74
CA ILE A 255 -8.29 1.45 -10.63
C ILE A 255 -7.25 1.76 -11.72
N GLY A 256 -6.24 0.92 -11.89
CA GLY A 256 -5.24 1.08 -12.95
C GLY A 256 -5.87 1.12 -14.35
N VAL A 257 -6.80 0.20 -14.63
CA VAL A 257 -7.55 0.18 -15.90
C VAL A 257 -8.33 1.49 -16.12
N LYS A 258 -8.91 2.08 -15.06
CA LYS A 258 -9.60 3.37 -15.17
C LYS A 258 -8.62 4.52 -15.45
N VAL A 259 -7.47 4.55 -14.78
CA VAL A 259 -6.41 5.52 -15.07
C VAL A 259 -5.97 5.43 -16.52
N TYR A 260 -5.68 4.21 -16.99
CA TYR A 260 -5.28 3.92 -18.36
C TYR A 260 -6.32 4.43 -19.39
N GLY A 261 -7.60 4.13 -19.16
CA GLY A 261 -8.69 4.49 -20.05
C GLY A 261 -9.08 5.96 -20.01
N ALA A 262 -8.93 6.63 -18.86
CA ALA A 262 -9.24 8.05 -18.71
C ALA A 262 -8.22 8.96 -19.40
N GLY A 263 -6.99 8.48 -19.62
CA GLY A 263 -5.94 9.24 -20.31
C GLY A 263 -5.68 10.59 -19.64
N GLU A 264 -5.74 11.68 -20.40
CA GLU A 264 -5.46 13.05 -19.94
C GLU A 264 -6.38 13.52 -18.80
N THR A 265 -7.59 12.97 -18.70
CA THR A 265 -8.59 13.33 -17.68
C THR A 265 -8.49 12.48 -16.41
N ALA A 266 -7.50 11.60 -16.32
CA ALA A 266 -7.35 10.66 -15.19
C ALA A 266 -7.29 11.36 -13.83
N TRP A 267 -6.73 12.57 -13.79
CA TRP A 267 -6.51 13.35 -12.57
C TRP A 267 -7.48 14.55 -12.40
N ASP A 268 -8.50 14.66 -13.23
CA ASP A 268 -9.57 15.67 -13.01
C ASP A 268 -10.43 15.29 -11.79
N ARG A 269 -10.48 13.99 -11.50
CA ARG A 269 -11.06 13.41 -10.28
C ARG A 269 -10.29 12.14 -9.90
N ARG A 270 -10.14 11.88 -8.60
CA ARG A 270 -9.47 10.67 -8.14
C ARG A 270 -10.16 9.41 -8.64
N GLN A 271 -9.43 8.55 -9.35
CA GLN A 271 -9.97 7.29 -9.87
C GLN A 271 -10.18 6.30 -8.71
N SER A 272 -11.38 5.72 -8.64
CA SER A 272 -11.75 4.74 -7.62
C SER A 272 -12.75 3.73 -8.15
N THR A 273 -12.93 2.63 -7.45
CA THR A 273 -14.00 1.65 -7.71
C THR A 273 -15.25 2.01 -6.91
N SER A 274 -16.40 2.03 -7.58
CA SER A 274 -17.71 2.24 -6.94
C SER A 274 -18.11 1.05 -6.06
N LYS A 275 -19.12 1.25 -5.20
CA LYS A 275 -19.68 0.14 -4.39
C LYS A 275 -20.21 -1.00 -5.27
N GLN A 276 -20.87 -0.67 -6.37
CA GLN A 276 -21.40 -1.67 -7.31
C GLN A 276 -20.28 -2.46 -8.00
N GLU A 277 -19.23 -1.78 -8.46
CA GLU A 277 -18.07 -2.45 -9.04
C GLU A 277 -17.40 -3.39 -8.03
N LYS A 278 -17.24 -2.98 -6.78
CA LYS A 278 -16.67 -3.82 -5.72
C LYS A 278 -17.50 -5.07 -5.48
N LEU A 279 -18.83 -4.96 -5.47
CA LEU A 279 -19.73 -6.12 -5.31
C LEU A 279 -19.63 -7.07 -6.51
N LEU A 280 -19.58 -6.54 -7.73
CA LEU A 280 -19.40 -7.36 -8.95
C LEU A 280 -18.05 -8.08 -8.96
N LEU A 281 -16.97 -7.40 -8.55
CA LEU A 281 -15.64 -8.00 -8.48
C LEU A 281 -15.56 -9.06 -7.38
N LEU A 282 -16.26 -8.86 -6.27
CA LEU A 282 -16.40 -9.84 -5.19
C LEU A 282 -17.09 -11.13 -5.71
N ALA A 283 -18.21 -11.01 -6.41
CA ALA A 283 -18.93 -12.16 -6.97
C ALA A 283 -18.07 -12.92 -8.01
N ARG A 284 -17.42 -12.20 -8.92
CA ARG A 284 -16.53 -12.81 -9.94
C ARG A 284 -15.30 -13.50 -9.34
N SER A 285 -14.77 -13.00 -8.25
CA SER A 285 -13.65 -13.64 -7.54
C SER A 285 -14.07 -14.96 -6.87
N GLU A 286 -15.34 -15.07 -6.48
CA GLU A 286 -15.94 -16.29 -5.97
C GLU A 286 -16.14 -17.34 -7.08
N GLU A 287 -16.71 -16.95 -8.23
CA GLU A 287 -16.93 -17.84 -9.39
C GLU A 287 -15.63 -18.46 -9.93
N ARG A 288 -14.57 -17.66 -10.04
CA ARG A 288 -13.24 -18.16 -10.45
C ARG A 288 -12.64 -19.18 -9.49
N ARG A 289 -13.10 -19.18 -8.26
CA ARG A 289 -12.72 -20.11 -7.21
C ARG A 289 -13.48 -21.45 -7.34
N VAL A 290 -14.81 -21.38 -7.54
CA VAL A 290 -15.68 -22.56 -7.65
C VAL A 290 -15.44 -23.33 -8.96
N GLY A 291 -15.05 -22.65 -10.03
CA GLY A 291 -14.73 -23.27 -11.32
C GLY A 291 -13.37 -23.98 -11.41
N LYS A 292 -12.64 -24.12 -10.30
CA LYS A 292 -11.37 -24.87 -10.17
C LYS A 292 -11.51 -26.16 -9.34
N GLU A 293 -12.73 -26.51 -8.93
CA GLU A 293 -13.11 -27.85 -8.46
C GLU A 293 -13.70 -28.64 -9.66
#